data_51f45cf34556dc91d2cbe84e291e50d4
#
_entry.id   51f45cf34556dc91d2cbe84e291e50d4
#
_cell.length_a   1.000
_cell.length_b   1.000
_cell.length_c   1.000
_cell.angle_alpha   90.00
_cell.angle_beta   90.00
_cell.angle_gamma   90.00
#
_symmetry.space_group_name_H-M   'P 1'
#
loop_
_entity.id
_entity.type
_entity.pdbx_description
1 polymer ?
#
loop_
_entity_poly.entity_id
_entity_poly.type
_entity_poly.pdbx_seq_one_letter_code
_entity_poly.pdbx_strand_id
1 'polypeptide(L)' 'MILLIGKKNCSACNMTKTVLTNKGIEFEYKLLNELPQEEQDKYINLAQENDMLSLPLIVVDNKLKTLQEVINN' A
#
# COMPACT_ATOMS: atom_id res chain seq x y z
N MET A 1 -4.49 1.11 -11.55
CA MET A 1 -4.51 2.12 -10.50
C MET A 1 -3.86 1.58 -9.24
N ILE A 2 -3.04 2.38 -8.60
CA ILE A 2 -2.32 1.95 -7.42
C ILE A 2 -3.00 2.48 -6.17
N LEU A 3 -3.25 1.59 -5.21
CA LEU A 3 -3.79 1.94 -3.91
C LEU A 3 -2.71 1.71 -2.86
N LEU A 4 -2.38 2.76 -2.12
CA LEU A 4 -1.40 2.70 -1.05
C LEU A 4 -2.14 2.76 0.28
N ILE A 5 -1.95 1.72 1.10
CA ILE A 5 -2.61 1.63 2.39
C ILE A 5 -1.58 1.76 3.50
N GLY A 6 -1.75 2.73 4.35
CA GLY A 6 -0.82 3.00 5.42
C GLY A 6 -1.50 3.32 6.73
N LYS A 7 -0.75 3.93 7.64
CA LYS A 7 -1.26 4.35 8.93
C LYS A 7 -0.66 5.70 9.31
N LYS A 8 -1.21 6.33 10.32
CA LYS A 8 -0.67 7.59 10.82
C LYS A 8 0.70 7.36 11.47
N ASN A 9 1.56 8.37 11.39
CA ASN A 9 2.90 8.35 11.99
C ASN A 9 3.75 7.16 11.51
N CYS A 10 3.64 6.86 10.23
CA CYS A 10 4.38 5.77 9.62
C CYS A 10 5.46 6.33 8.69
N SER A 11 6.71 6.21 9.11
CA SER A 11 7.84 6.71 8.32
C SER A 11 7.95 5.99 6.98
N ALA A 12 7.77 4.68 6.99
CA ALA A 12 7.85 3.88 5.76
C ALA A 12 6.74 4.26 4.78
N CYS A 13 5.55 4.55 5.30
CA CYS A 13 4.44 4.98 4.45
C CYS A 13 4.74 6.32 3.80
N ASN A 14 5.29 7.25 4.56
CA ASN A 14 5.66 8.57 4.05
C ASN A 14 6.77 8.47 3.01
N MET A 15 7.75 7.62 3.27
CA MET A 15 8.85 7.40 2.33
C MET A 15 8.31 6.83 1.00
N THR A 16 7.42 5.87 1.09
CA THR A 16 6.83 5.26 -0.10
C THR A 16 6.04 6.29 -0.91
N LYS A 17 5.25 7.13 -0.24
CA LYS A 17 4.53 8.20 -0.92
C LYS A 17 5.49 9.14 -1.65
N THR A 18 6.57 9.51 -1.00
CA THR A 18 7.56 10.41 -1.58
C THR A 18 8.22 9.78 -2.81
N VAL A 19 8.61 8.51 -2.71
CA VAL A 19 9.24 7.80 -3.83
C VAL A 19 8.29 7.75 -5.03
N LEU A 20 7.04 7.37 -4.81
CA LEU A 20 6.07 7.26 -5.91
C LEU A 20 5.81 8.63 -6.54
N THR A 21 5.72 9.67 -5.73
CA THR A 21 5.51 11.04 -6.21
C THR A 21 6.69 11.49 -7.07
N ASN A 22 7.92 11.24 -6.60
CA ASN A 22 9.12 11.63 -7.32
C ASN A 22 9.30 10.88 -8.62
N LYS A 23 8.75 9.67 -8.72
CA LYS A 23 8.79 8.89 -9.95
C LYS A 23 7.65 9.22 -10.91
N GLY A 24 6.76 10.14 -10.52
CA GLY A 24 5.63 10.49 -11.35
C GLY A 24 4.56 9.42 -11.42
N ILE A 25 4.51 8.53 -10.45
CA ILE A 25 3.54 7.43 -10.41
C ILE A 25 2.32 7.88 -9.62
N GLU A 26 1.15 7.82 -10.23
CA GLU A 26 -0.08 8.19 -9.57
C GLU A 26 -0.56 7.07 -8.64
N PHE A 27 -1.05 7.45 -7.47
CA PHE A 27 -1.56 6.49 -6.50
C PHE A 27 -2.62 7.16 -5.63
N GLU A 28 -3.47 6.33 -5.02
CA GLU A 28 -4.43 6.78 -4.03
C GLU A 28 -3.95 6.31 -2.66
N TYR A 29 -3.96 7.18 -1.68
CA TYR A 29 -3.49 6.86 -0.33
C TYR A 29 -4.67 6.81 0.63
N LYS A 30 -4.78 5.70 1.38
CA LYS A 30 -5.81 5.54 2.40
C LYS A 30 -5.19 4.97 3.67
N LEU A 31 -5.78 5.34 4.80
CA LEU A 31 -5.36 4.78 6.09
C LEU A 31 -6.17 3.51 6.35
N LEU A 32 -5.48 2.46 6.77
CA LEU A 32 -6.13 1.16 6.99
C LEU A 32 -7.28 1.26 7.98
N ASN A 33 -7.08 1.99 9.09
CA ASN A 33 -8.12 2.09 10.12
C ASN A 33 -9.29 2.97 9.73
N GLU A 34 -9.22 3.65 8.59
CA GLU A 34 -10.33 4.46 8.07
C GLU A 34 -11.14 3.70 7.02
N LEU A 35 -10.69 2.53 6.62
CA LEU A 35 -11.43 1.70 5.67
C LEU A 35 -12.58 0.98 6.36
N PRO A 36 -13.66 0.65 5.62
CA PRO A 36 -14.69 -0.24 6.15
C PRO A 36 -14.08 -1.56 6.62
N GLN A 37 -14.71 -2.17 7.61
CA GLN A 37 -14.16 -3.40 8.21
C GLN A 37 -13.94 -4.50 7.18
N GLU A 38 -14.84 -4.63 6.21
CA GLU A 38 -14.71 -5.63 5.16
C GLU A 38 -13.43 -5.43 4.34
N GLU A 39 -13.10 -4.18 4.04
CA GLU A 39 -11.88 -3.88 3.30
C GLU A 39 -10.64 -4.08 4.15
N GLN A 40 -10.71 -3.72 5.44
CA GLN A 40 -9.60 -3.97 6.34
C GLN A 40 -9.27 -5.46 6.39
N ASP A 41 -10.29 -6.30 6.55
CA ASP A 41 -10.11 -7.75 6.61
C ASP A 41 -9.56 -8.28 5.29
N LYS A 42 -10.05 -7.78 4.17
CA LYS A 42 -9.60 -8.20 2.86
C LYS A 42 -8.09 -7.95 2.68
N TYR A 43 -7.64 -6.74 3.01
CA TYR A 43 -6.24 -6.38 2.80
C TYR A 43 -5.33 -7.04 3.83
N ILE A 44 -5.79 -7.24 5.06
CA ILE A 44 -5.02 -7.96 6.06
C ILE A 44 -4.84 -9.42 5.64
N ASN A 45 -5.89 -10.07 5.17
CA ASN A 45 -5.81 -11.43 4.67
C ASN A 45 -4.87 -11.54 3.47
N LEU A 46 -4.95 -10.59 2.56
CA LEU A 46 -4.09 -10.55 1.39
C LEU A 46 -2.62 -10.40 1.80
N ALA A 47 -2.36 -9.56 2.80
CA ALA A 47 -1.01 -9.36 3.32
C ALA A 47 -0.48 -10.64 3.96
N GLN A 48 -1.30 -11.35 4.73
CA GLN A 48 -0.91 -12.60 5.36
C GLN A 48 -0.58 -13.67 4.33
N GLU A 49 -1.39 -13.77 3.27
CA GLU A 49 -1.18 -14.75 2.20
C GLU A 49 0.15 -14.53 1.47
N ASN A 50 0.61 -13.29 1.43
CA ASN A 50 1.83 -12.91 0.71
C ASN A 50 3.01 -12.64 1.63
N ASP A 51 2.88 -12.92 2.93
CA ASP A 51 3.91 -12.63 3.93
C ASP A 51 4.34 -11.15 3.91
N MET A 52 3.40 -10.25 3.70
CA MET A 52 3.67 -8.82 3.57
C MET A 52 2.90 -8.02 4.61
N LEU A 53 3.01 -8.39 5.88
CA LEU A 53 2.24 -7.79 6.96
C LEU A 53 2.71 -6.41 7.40
N SER A 54 3.74 -5.87 6.81
CA SER A 54 4.21 -4.54 7.18
C SER A 54 3.58 -3.47 6.29
N LEU A 55 3.21 -2.34 6.89
CA LEU A 55 2.72 -1.20 6.15
C LEU A 55 3.90 -0.40 5.59
N PRO A 56 3.73 0.25 4.45
CA PRO A 56 2.49 0.36 3.70
C PRO A 56 2.21 -0.87 2.84
N LEU A 57 0.94 -1.09 2.53
CA LEU A 57 0.55 -2.10 1.55
C LEU A 57 0.34 -1.41 0.21
N ILE A 58 0.96 -1.94 -0.83
CA ILE A 58 0.82 -1.40 -2.19
C ILE A 58 -0.02 -2.37 -2.99
N VAL A 59 -1.21 -1.94 -3.39
CA VAL A 59 -2.17 -2.78 -4.09
C VAL A 59 -2.31 -2.30 -5.53
N VAL A 60 -2.05 -3.20 -6.48
CA VAL A 60 -2.19 -2.92 -7.90
C VAL A 60 -3.10 -3.99 -8.48
N ASP A 61 -4.26 -3.57 -9.01
CA ASP A 61 -5.25 -4.48 -9.61
C ASP A 61 -5.60 -5.64 -8.67
N ASN A 62 -5.88 -5.32 -7.40
CA ASN A 62 -6.25 -6.27 -6.35
C ASN A 62 -5.14 -7.26 -5.97
N LYS A 63 -3.90 -6.93 -6.29
CA LYS A 63 -2.74 -7.75 -5.92
C LYS A 63 -1.73 -6.90 -5.15
N LEU A 64 -1.09 -7.52 -4.16
CA LEU A 64 -0.02 -6.84 -3.44
C LEU A 64 1.26 -6.85 -4.27
N LYS A 65 1.93 -5.71 -4.29
CA LYS A 65 3.22 -5.55 -4.95
C LYS A 65 4.21 -4.93 -3.98
N THR A 66 5.49 -5.19 -4.19
CA THR A 66 6.52 -4.48 -3.44
C THR A 66 6.76 -3.12 -4.09
N LEU A 67 7.36 -2.21 -3.33
CA LEU A 67 7.73 -0.91 -3.88
C LEU A 67 8.64 -1.09 -5.09
N GLN A 68 9.60 -2.00 -4.99
CA GLN A 68 10.55 -2.26 -6.06
C GLN A 68 9.87 -2.75 -7.34
N GLU A 69 8.86 -3.61 -7.20
CA GLU A 69 8.11 -4.09 -8.36
C GLU A 69 7.38 -2.94 -9.06
N VAL A 70 6.87 -1.99 -8.29
CA VAL A 70 6.14 -0.86 -8.85
C VAL A 70 7.07 0.12 -9.57
N ILE A 71 8.23 0.41 -8.98
CA ILE A 71 9.14 1.40 -9.56
C ILE A 71 10.03 0.84 -10.67
N ASN A 72 10.16 -0.46 -10.79
CA ASN A 72 11.00 -1.10 -11.81
C ASN A 72 10.21 -1.51 -13.07
N ASN A 73 8.96 -1.14 -13.14
CA ASN A 73 8.15 -1.41 -14.34
C ASN A 73 8.19 -0.26 -15.30
#